data_d871fbb67cbc9fc126aa932916338660
#
_entry.id   d871fbb67cbc9fc126aa932916338660
#
_cell.length_a   1.000
_cell.length_b   1.000
_cell.length_c   1.000
_cell.angle_alpha   90.00
_cell.angle_beta   90.00
_cell.angle_gamma   90.00
#
_symmetry.space_group_name_H-M   'P 1'
#
loop_
_entity.id
_entity.type
_entity.pdbx_description
1 polymer ?
#
loop_
_entity_poly.entity_id
_entity_poly.type
_entity_poly.pdbx_seq_one_letter_code
_entity_poly.pdbx_strand_id
1 'polypeptide(L)'
;MDYFSGPVSALIEQLSQLPGIGNKTAQRLAFYIISQPEEKAQRLAASITDARKKVRYCKECCTLTDSELCPVCASTKRDKSTIMVVETPRDLAAYEKTGKYTGVYHVLHGAISPMLGIGPDDIRLKELMTRLSSEEISEVIIATNSSLEGETTAMYISRLIKPTGIRVTRIASGVPVGGDLENIDEVTLLRALEGRTDL
;
A
#
# COMPACT_ATOMS: atom_id res chain seq x y z
N MET A 1 25.74 -31.42 3.26
CA MET A 1 27.12 -30.93 3.04
C MET A 1 27.02 -29.49 2.53
N ASP A 2 27.54 -28.56 3.33
CA ASP A 2 27.64 -27.16 2.87
C ASP A 2 28.80 -27.03 1.89
N TYR A 3 28.49 -26.81 0.62
CA TYR A 3 29.49 -26.63 -0.43
C TYR A 3 30.14 -25.23 -0.39
N PHE A 4 29.61 -24.34 0.42
CA PHE A 4 30.07 -22.95 0.52
C PHE A 4 30.69 -22.64 1.88
N SER A 5 31.57 -21.67 1.92
CA SER A 5 32.12 -21.17 3.20
C SER A 5 31.01 -20.59 4.08
N GLY A 6 31.19 -20.64 5.40
CA GLY A 6 30.19 -20.16 6.37
C GLY A 6 29.60 -18.78 6.04
N PRO A 7 30.42 -17.73 5.75
CA PRO A 7 29.91 -16.42 5.37
C PRO A 7 29.05 -16.39 4.12
N VAL A 8 29.38 -17.21 3.11
CA VAL A 8 28.59 -17.31 1.86
C VAL A 8 27.24 -17.97 2.14
N SER A 9 27.23 -19.08 2.90
CA SER A 9 26.01 -19.77 3.30
C SER A 9 25.09 -18.86 4.12
N ALA A 10 25.63 -18.12 5.07
CA ALA A 10 24.86 -17.17 5.87
C ALA A 10 24.21 -16.07 5.03
N LEU A 11 24.94 -15.50 4.04
CA LEU A 11 24.37 -14.49 3.14
C LEU A 11 23.24 -15.07 2.27
N ILE A 12 23.43 -16.29 1.73
CA ILE A 12 22.39 -16.98 0.96
C ILE A 12 21.13 -17.21 1.81
N GLU A 13 21.29 -17.67 3.05
CA GLU A 13 20.20 -17.90 3.96
C GLU A 13 19.40 -16.62 4.22
N GLN A 14 20.06 -15.51 4.57
CA GLN A 14 19.39 -14.25 4.81
C GLN A 14 18.65 -13.72 3.57
N LEU A 15 19.24 -13.84 2.38
CA LEU A 15 18.58 -13.44 1.15
C LEU A 15 17.38 -14.33 0.81
N SER A 16 17.44 -15.64 1.14
CA SER A 16 16.34 -16.58 0.88
C SER A 16 15.13 -16.37 1.77
N GLN A 17 15.27 -15.66 2.89
CA GLN A 17 14.16 -15.26 3.76
C GLN A 17 13.32 -14.11 3.20
N LEU A 18 13.82 -13.41 2.16
CA LEU A 18 13.08 -12.32 1.55
C LEU A 18 11.92 -12.86 0.70
N PRO A 19 10.70 -12.26 0.80
CA PRO A 19 9.55 -12.70 0.02
C PRO A 19 9.83 -12.74 -1.48
N GLY A 20 9.50 -13.86 -2.14
CA GLY A 20 9.71 -14.05 -3.57
C GLY A 20 11.14 -14.44 -3.97
N ILE A 21 12.07 -14.55 -3.02
CA ILE A 21 13.45 -14.96 -3.27
C ILE A 21 13.64 -16.43 -2.86
N GLY A 22 13.60 -17.33 -3.83
CA GLY A 22 13.94 -18.74 -3.62
C GLY A 22 15.46 -18.96 -3.56
N ASN A 23 15.88 -20.15 -3.08
CA ASN A 23 17.27 -20.50 -2.83
C ASN A 23 18.21 -20.25 -4.04
N LYS A 24 17.78 -20.62 -5.27
CA LYS A 24 18.58 -20.36 -6.49
C LYS A 24 18.83 -18.87 -6.75
N THR A 25 17.80 -18.04 -6.51
CA THR A 25 17.93 -16.59 -6.66
C THR A 25 18.81 -16.01 -5.57
N ALA A 26 18.65 -16.47 -4.31
CA ALA A 26 19.49 -16.06 -3.19
C ALA A 26 20.97 -16.35 -3.43
N GLN A 27 21.31 -17.55 -3.93
CA GLN A 27 22.67 -17.90 -4.32
C GLN A 27 23.23 -16.95 -5.39
N ARG A 28 22.46 -16.70 -6.47
CA ARG A 28 22.89 -15.78 -7.53
C ARG A 28 23.13 -14.38 -7.02
N LEU A 29 22.25 -13.86 -6.14
CA LEU A 29 22.39 -12.55 -5.52
C LEU A 29 23.61 -12.50 -4.59
N ALA A 30 23.85 -13.53 -3.77
CA ALA A 30 25.00 -13.60 -2.88
C ALA A 30 26.32 -13.57 -3.66
N PHE A 31 26.46 -14.37 -4.70
CA PHE A 31 27.65 -14.36 -5.56
C PHE A 31 27.83 -13.02 -6.27
N TYR A 32 26.76 -12.41 -6.75
CA TYR A 32 26.81 -11.08 -7.34
C TYR A 32 27.33 -10.05 -6.33
N ILE A 33 26.81 -10.01 -5.11
CA ILE A 33 27.24 -9.07 -4.06
C ILE A 33 28.73 -9.29 -3.73
N ILE A 34 29.15 -10.55 -3.57
CA ILE A 34 30.55 -10.90 -3.25
C ILE A 34 31.51 -10.53 -4.38
N SER A 35 31.06 -10.59 -5.63
CA SER A 35 31.89 -10.23 -6.79
C SER A 35 32.05 -8.72 -6.99
N GLN A 36 31.27 -7.91 -6.30
CA GLN A 36 31.38 -6.44 -6.38
C GLN A 36 32.49 -5.92 -5.46
N PRO A 37 33.03 -4.69 -5.73
CA PRO A 37 33.91 -4.00 -4.80
C PRO A 37 33.27 -3.87 -3.41
N GLU A 38 34.08 -3.98 -2.36
CA GLU A 38 33.65 -3.96 -0.97
C GLU A 38 32.79 -2.74 -0.63
N GLU A 39 33.10 -1.57 -1.18
CA GLU A 39 32.35 -0.33 -0.97
C GLU A 39 30.89 -0.42 -1.49
N LYS A 40 30.64 -1.23 -2.52
CA LYS A 40 29.26 -1.45 -2.99
C LYS A 40 28.46 -2.31 -2.03
N ALA A 41 29.06 -3.34 -1.47
CA ALA A 41 28.43 -4.19 -0.47
C ALA A 41 28.15 -3.39 0.83
N GLN A 42 29.12 -2.58 1.28
CA GLN A 42 28.96 -1.69 2.44
C GLN A 42 27.83 -0.67 2.23
N ARG A 43 27.75 -0.04 1.04
CA ARG A 43 26.65 0.89 0.71
C ARG A 43 25.27 0.21 0.75
N LEU A 44 25.15 -1.00 0.22
CA LEU A 44 23.90 -1.76 0.27
C LEU A 44 23.51 -2.05 1.73
N ALA A 45 24.43 -2.56 2.53
CA ALA A 45 24.21 -2.85 3.95
C ALA A 45 23.82 -1.58 4.73
N ALA A 46 24.51 -0.47 4.50
CA ALA A 46 24.19 0.82 5.11
C ALA A 46 22.79 1.31 4.70
N SER A 47 22.42 1.20 3.42
CA SER A 47 21.10 1.60 2.93
C SER A 47 19.97 0.81 3.59
N ILE A 48 20.12 -0.50 3.77
CA ILE A 48 19.15 -1.36 4.46
C ILE A 48 19.02 -0.92 5.94
N THR A 49 20.15 -0.75 6.62
CA THR A 49 20.18 -0.38 8.03
C THR A 49 19.60 1.01 8.26
N ASP A 50 19.94 1.97 7.41
CA ASP A 50 19.48 3.35 7.49
C ASP A 50 17.98 3.44 7.20
N ALA A 51 17.48 2.78 6.18
CA ALA A 51 16.05 2.73 5.89
C ALA A 51 15.28 2.18 7.10
N ARG A 52 15.73 1.06 7.69
CA ARG A 52 15.07 0.48 8.87
C ARG A 52 15.08 1.38 10.09
N LYS A 53 16.16 2.17 10.29
CA LYS A 53 16.31 3.07 11.45
C LYS A 53 15.55 4.39 11.27
N LYS A 54 15.55 4.96 10.06
CA LYS A 54 15.06 6.33 9.79
C LYS A 54 13.59 6.35 9.40
N VAL A 55 13.10 5.31 8.69
CA VAL A 55 11.73 5.26 8.22
C VAL A 55 10.77 4.95 9.37
N ARG A 56 9.72 5.75 9.46
CA ARG A 56 8.63 5.68 10.42
C ARG A 56 7.29 5.86 9.72
N TYR A 57 6.20 5.77 10.46
CA TYR A 57 4.87 6.10 9.94
C TYR A 57 4.60 7.60 10.09
N CYS A 58 4.04 8.20 9.05
CA CYS A 58 3.49 9.55 9.10
C CYS A 58 2.39 9.63 10.16
N LYS A 59 2.45 10.64 11.02
CA LYS A 59 1.49 10.80 12.13
C LYS A 59 0.03 10.99 11.68
N GLU A 60 -0.20 11.57 10.49
CA GLU A 60 -1.54 11.79 9.96
C GLU A 60 -2.03 10.61 9.12
N CYS A 61 -1.29 10.22 8.09
CA CYS A 61 -1.79 9.28 7.08
C CYS A 61 -1.24 7.87 7.19
N CYS A 62 -0.39 7.59 8.15
CA CYS A 62 0.27 6.30 8.37
C CYS A 62 1.14 5.79 7.21
N THR A 63 1.42 6.57 6.15
CA THR A 63 2.39 6.17 5.13
C THR A 63 3.82 6.17 5.68
N LEU A 64 4.74 5.53 4.96
CA LEU A 64 6.16 5.53 5.32
C LEU A 64 6.81 6.88 5.03
N THR A 65 7.58 7.40 5.99
CA THR A 65 8.31 8.67 5.89
C THR A 65 9.53 8.67 6.80
N ASP A 66 10.48 9.54 6.57
CA ASP A 66 11.62 9.81 7.44
C ASP A 66 11.38 11.01 8.39
N SER A 67 10.28 11.72 8.19
CA SER A 67 9.88 12.91 8.93
C SER A 67 8.64 12.64 9.79
N GLU A 68 8.20 13.63 10.56
CA GLU A 68 6.97 13.53 11.36
C GLU A 68 5.73 13.42 10.45
N LEU A 69 5.68 14.26 9.42
CA LEU A 69 4.66 14.24 8.36
C LEU A 69 5.30 13.89 7.02
N CYS A 70 4.60 13.10 6.22
CA CYS A 70 5.02 12.83 4.86
C CYS A 70 4.86 14.10 3.96
N PRO A 71 5.52 14.15 2.79
CA PRO A 71 5.43 15.30 1.90
C PRO A 71 3.99 15.69 1.50
N VAL A 72 3.08 14.71 1.42
CA VAL A 72 1.67 14.96 1.09
C VAL A 72 0.96 15.66 2.25
N CYS A 73 1.08 15.13 3.47
CA CYS A 73 0.43 15.71 4.66
C CYS A 73 1.01 17.07 5.05
N ALA A 74 2.31 17.27 4.86
CA ALA A 74 2.99 18.53 5.12
C ALA A 74 2.65 19.64 4.09
N SER A 75 2.12 19.27 2.93
CA SER A 75 1.83 20.22 1.86
C SER A 75 0.60 21.06 2.17
N THR A 76 0.73 22.39 2.09
CA THR A 76 -0.37 23.35 2.19
C THR A 76 -1.21 23.46 0.91
N LYS A 77 -0.75 22.84 -0.18
CA LYS A 77 -1.46 22.84 -1.47
C LYS A 77 -2.49 21.73 -1.59
N ARG A 78 -2.51 20.81 -0.64
CA ARG A 78 -3.44 19.68 -0.63
C ARG A 78 -4.78 20.05 -0.01
N ASP A 79 -5.84 19.55 -0.63
CA ASP A 79 -7.17 19.59 -0.05
C ASP A 79 -7.26 18.59 1.11
N LYS A 80 -7.24 19.10 2.32
CA LYS A 80 -7.30 18.27 3.54
C LYS A 80 -8.70 17.80 3.88
N SER A 81 -9.73 18.32 3.20
CA SER A 81 -11.12 17.89 3.41
C SER A 81 -11.48 16.58 2.71
N THR A 82 -10.60 16.08 1.82
CA THR A 82 -10.80 14.84 1.05
C THR A 82 -9.69 13.82 1.37
N ILE A 83 -10.08 12.68 1.91
CA ILE A 83 -9.16 11.59 2.27
C ILE A 83 -9.37 10.40 1.33
N MET A 84 -8.30 9.92 0.68
CA MET A 84 -8.29 8.64 -0.03
C MET A 84 -7.69 7.55 0.85
N VAL A 85 -8.48 6.52 1.14
CA VAL A 85 -8.07 5.35 1.94
C VAL A 85 -7.53 4.26 1.03
N VAL A 86 -6.28 3.86 1.26
CA VAL A 86 -5.58 2.82 0.50
C VAL A 86 -5.03 1.74 1.42
N GLU A 87 -4.76 0.53 0.89
CA GLU A 87 -4.26 -0.58 1.71
C GLU A 87 -2.77 -0.46 2.03
N THR A 88 -1.96 -0.01 1.07
CA THR A 88 -0.50 0.00 1.20
C THR A 88 0.12 1.33 0.76
N PRO A 89 1.36 1.64 1.21
CA PRO A 89 2.09 2.80 0.70
C PRO A 89 2.37 2.74 -0.82
N ARG A 90 2.36 1.55 -1.42
CA ARG A 90 2.53 1.36 -2.86
C ARG A 90 1.32 1.85 -3.64
N ASP A 91 0.12 1.64 -3.10
CA ASP A 91 -1.13 2.11 -3.71
C ASP A 91 -1.17 3.64 -3.69
N LEU A 92 -0.80 4.26 -2.55
CA LEU A 92 -0.62 5.71 -2.47
C LEU A 92 0.33 6.21 -3.55
N ALA A 93 1.50 5.60 -3.69
CA ALA A 93 2.49 5.99 -4.68
C ALA A 93 1.97 5.82 -6.13
N ALA A 94 1.10 4.85 -6.39
CA ALA A 94 0.47 4.67 -7.69
C ALA A 94 -0.48 5.83 -8.03
N TYR A 95 -1.30 6.27 -7.07
CA TYR A 95 -2.16 7.45 -7.26
C TYR A 95 -1.37 8.74 -7.41
N GLU A 96 -0.32 8.95 -6.61
CA GLU A 96 0.55 10.14 -6.71
C GLU A 96 1.21 10.25 -8.09
N LYS A 97 1.59 9.13 -8.71
CA LYS A 97 2.14 9.12 -10.08
C LYS A 97 1.17 9.66 -11.13
N THR A 98 -0.13 9.61 -10.89
CA THR A 98 -1.12 10.18 -11.82
C THR A 98 -1.03 11.71 -11.87
N GLY A 99 -0.58 12.35 -10.81
CA GLY A 99 -0.50 13.82 -10.67
C GLY A 99 -1.87 14.53 -10.67
N LYS A 100 -2.97 13.80 -10.53
CA LYS A 100 -4.34 14.34 -10.64
C LYS A 100 -5.07 14.42 -9.31
N TYR A 101 -4.70 13.61 -8.32
CA TYR A 101 -5.33 13.65 -7.02
C TYR A 101 -4.77 14.80 -6.17
N THR A 102 -5.63 15.64 -5.65
CA THR A 102 -5.28 16.83 -4.88
C THR A 102 -5.52 16.70 -3.39
N GLY A 103 -6.24 15.67 -2.95
CA GLY A 103 -6.52 15.39 -1.55
C GLY A 103 -5.35 14.78 -0.80
N VAL A 104 -5.63 14.29 0.40
CA VAL A 104 -4.69 13.59 1.26
C VAL A 104 -5.04 12.11 1.37
N TYR A 105 -4.16 11.31 1.97
CA TYR A 105 -4.33 9.85 2.05
C TYR A 105 -4.48 9.36 3.47
N HIS A 106 -4.94 8.12 3.59
CA HIS A 106 -4.78 7.29 4.78
C HIS A 106 -4.42 5.86 4.36
N VAL A 107 -3.34 5.33 4.94
CA VAL A 107 -2.80 3.99 4.61
C VAL A 107 -3.15 3.01 5.72
N LEU A 108 -3.90 1.97 5.38
CA LEU A 108 -4.39 0.97 6.33
C LEU A 108 -3.32 -0.04 6.76
N HIS A 109 -2.29 -0.27 5.94
CA HIS A 109 -1.29 -1.33 6.08
C HIS A 109 -1.87 -2.75 6.08
N GLY A 110 -2.95 -2.97 5.36
CA GLY A 110 -3.60 -4.26 5.19
C GLY A 110 -5.06 -4.13 4.81
N ALA A 111 -5.74 -5.26 4.79
CA ALA A 111 -7.17 -5.38 4.58
C ALA A 111 -7.76 -6.37 5.59
N ILE A 112 -9.03 -6.22 5.93
CA ILE A 112 -9.76 -7.17 6.80
C ILE A 112 -9.86 -8.50 6.06
N SER A 113 -9.34 -9.56 6.67
CA SER A 113 -9.37 -10.93 6.13
C SER A 113 -9.71 -11.92 7.23
N PRO A 114 -10.99 -12.28 7.40
CA PRO A 114 -11.38 -13.26 8.40
C PRO A 114 -10.68 -14.62 8.23
N MET A 115 -10.41 -15.02 6.99
CA MET A 115 -9.71 -16.26 6.69
C MET A 115 -8.26 -16.29 7.20
N LEU A 116 -7.60 -15.12 7.24
CA LEU A 116 -6.24 -14.97 7.76
C LEU A 116 -6.23 -14.49 9.23
N GLY A 117 -7.40 -14.35 9.86
CA GLY A 117 -7.52 -13.85 11.22
C GLY A 117 -7.21 -12.36 11.37
N ILE A 118 -7.23 -11.59 10.27
CA ILE A 118 -6.96 -10.15 10.29
C ILE A 118 -8.27 -9.39 10.49
N GLY A 119 -8.41 -8.77 11.64
CA GLY A 119 -9.55 -7.94 12.01
C GLY A 119 -9.33 -6.44 11.78
N PRO A 120 -10.35 -5.62 12.12
CA PRO A 120 -10.26 -4.16 12.03
C PRO A 120 -9.15 -3.55 12.90
N ASP A 121 -8.81 -4.19 14.02
CA ASP A 121 -7.80 -3.72 14.97
C ASP A 121 -6.36 -4.04 14.50
N ASP A 122 -6.20 -4.93 13.53
CA ASP A 122 -4.91 -5.32 12.98
C ASP A 122 -4.42 -4.37 11.86
N ILE A 123 -5.30 -3.49 11.39
CA ILE A 123 -5.02 -2.47 10.37
C ILE A 123 -5.18 -1.07 10.96
N ARG A 124 -4.66 -0.04 10.27
CA ARG A 124 -4.68 1.36 10.75
C ARG A 124 -6.06 2.05 10.63
N LEU A 125 -7.11 1.33 10.96
CA LEU A 125 -8.49 1.84 10.91
C LEU A 125 -8.81 2.76 12.10
N LYS A 126 -8.29 2.45 13.29
CA LYS A 126 -8.47 3.28 14.49
C LYS A 126 -7.93 4.70 14.28
N GLU A 127 -6.76 4.81 13.68
CA GLU A 127 -6.14 6.10 13.34
C GLU A 127 -7.00 6.87 12.32
N LEU A 128 -7.58 6.18 11.33
CA LEU A 128 -8.53 6.81 10.41
C LEU A 128 -9.72 7.40 11.16
N MET A 129 -10.37 6.61 12.03
CA MET A 129 -11.55 7.07 12.78
C MET A 129 -11.22 8.24 13.71
N THR A 130 -10.06 8.22 14.36
CA THR A 130 -9.59 9.33 15.18
C THR A 130 -9.44 10.61 14.34
N ARG A 131 -8.86 10.48 13.16
CA ARG A 131 -8.66 11.58 12.22
C ARG A 131 -9.98 12.17 11.75
N LEU A 132 -10.95 11.34 11.37
CA LEU A 132 -12.29 11.78 10.95
C LEU A 132 -13.07 12.50 12.06
N SER A 133 -12.74 12.25 13.32
CA SER A 133 -13.37 12.94 14.46
C SER A 133 -12.72 14.27 14.80
N SER A 134 -11.48 14.52 14.36
CA SER A 134 -10.67 15.69 14.72
C SER A 134 -10.47 16.70 13.59
N GLU A 135 -10.78 16.31 12.34
CA GLU A 135 -10.57 17.13 11.13
C GLU A 135 -11.92 17.40 10.44
N GLU A 136 -12.01 18.51 9.72
CA GLU A 136 -13.19 18.81 8.87
C GLU A 136 -13.10 18.07 7.54
N ILE A 137 -13.55 16.81 7.55
CA ILE A 137 -13.54 15.95 6.37
C ILE A 137 -14.91 15.94 5.70
N SER A 138 -14.94 16.27 4.42
CA SER A 138 -16.15 16.26 3.58
C SER A 138 -16.34 14.96 2.82
N GLU A 139 -15.24 14.32 2.40
CA GLU A 139 -15.30 13.10 1.61
C GLU A 139 -14.19 12.10 2.00
N VAL A 140 -14.57 10.84 2.08
CA VAL A 140 -13.67 9.68 2.17
C VAL A 140 -13.81 8.85 0.91
N ILE A 141 -12.76 8.78 0.10
CA ILE A 141 -12.68 7.94 -1.11
C ILE A 141 -12.06 6.61 -0.71
N ILE A 142 -12.78 5.51 -0.80
CA ILE A 142 -12.26 4.19 -0.52
C ILE A 142 -11.59 3.62 -1.78
N ALA A 143 -10.28 3.42 -1.73
CA ALA A 143 -9.45 2.93 -2.82
C ALA A 143 -8.69 1.64 -2.41
N THR A 144 -9.37 0.76 -1.67
CA THR A 144 -8.89 -0.61 -1.42
C THR A 144 -8.96 -1.45 -2.70
N ASN A 145 -8.17 -2.52 -2.77
CA ASN A 145 -8.15 -3.40 -3.94
C ASN A 145 -9.54 -4.00 -4.24
N SER A 146 -9.76 -4.44 -5.47
CA SER A 146 -10.99 -5.13 -5.89
C SER A 146 -10.98 -6.63 -5.54
N SER A 147 -10.22 -7.03 -4.51
CA SER A 147 -10.23 -8.37 -3.92
C SER A 147 -11.38 -8.52 -2.92
N LEU A 148 -11.69 -9.75 -2.52
CA LEU A 148 -12.70 -10.04 -1.51
C LEU A 148 -12.40 -9.30 -0.19
N GLU A 149 -11.15 -9.29 0.22
CA GLU A 149 -10.68 -8.59 1.44
C GLU A 149 -10.82 -7.08 1.29
N GLY A 150 -10.43 -6.53 0.14
CA GLY A 150 -10.54 -5.10 -0.13
C GLY A 150 -12.00 -4.63 -0.19
N GLU A 151 -12.92 -5.40 -0.77
CA GLU A 151 -14.36 -5.10 -0.77
C GLU A 151 -14.95 -5.22 0.65
N THR A 152 -14.57 -6.26 1.40
CA THR A 152 -14.99 -6.42 2.80
C THR A 152 -14.55 -5.23 3.64
N THR A 153 -13.30 -4.80 3.47
CA THR A 153 -12.74 -3.63 4.15
C THR A 153 -13.48 -2.36 3.77
N ALA A 154 -13.76 -2.17 2.48
CA ALA A 154 -14.52 -1.02 1.97
C ALA A 154 -15.93 -0.95 2.59
N MET A 155 -16.65 -2.07 2.60
CA MET A 155 -17.98 -2.14 3.21
C MET A 155 -17.95 -1.86 4.71
N TYR A 156 -16.97 -2.38 5.42
CA TYR A 156 -16.80 -2.16 6.85
C TYR A 156 -16.55 -0.67 7.15
N ILE A 157 -15.59 -0.06 6.47
CA ILE A 157 -15.28 1.37 6.61
C ILE A 157 -16.49 2.24 6.28
N SER A 158 -17.19 1.94 5.18
CA SER A 158 -18.39 2.67 4.77
C SER A 158 -19.48 2.63 5.84
N ARG A 159 -19.72 1.48 6.49
CA ARG A 159 -20.70 1.35 7.57
C ARG A 159 -20.32 2.18 8.79
N LEU A 160 -19.05 2.28 9.12
CA LEU A 160 -18.58 3.10 10.25
C LEU A 160 -18.71 4.60 9.98
N ILE A 161 -18.43 5.05 8.75
CA ILE A 161 -18.36 6.47 8.41
C ILE A 161 -19.73 7.04 8.05
N LYS A 162 -20.61 6.30 7.36
CA LYS A 162 -21.93 6.80 6.93
C LYS A 162 -22.74 7.52 8.02
N PRO A 163 -22.80 7.03 9.28
CA PRO A 163 -23.56 7.71 10.34
C PRO A 163 -23.02 9.10 10.70
N THR A 164 -21.78 9.43 10.36
CA THR A 164 -21.14 10.73 10.67
C THR A 164 -21.56 11.84 9.70
N GLY A 165 -22.26 11.51 8.61
CA GLY A 165 -22.64 12.45 7.56
C GLY A 165 -21.54 12.77 6.54
N ILE A 166 -20.33 12.22 6.71
CA ILE A 166 -19.23 12.34 5.74
C ILE A 166 -19.59 11.55 4.47
N ARG A 167 -19.37 12.17 3.32
CA ARG A 167 -19.56 11.50 2.03
C ARG A 167 -18.56 10.37 1.87
N VAL A 168 -19.04 9.16 1.59
CA VAL A 168 -18.19 7.98 1.33
C VAL A 168 -18.36 7.57 -0.12
N THR A 169 -17.27 7.56 -0.87
CA THR A 169 -17.23 7.14 -2.27
C THR A 169 -16.25 5.97 -2.45
N ARG A 170 -16.37 5.27 -3.58
CA ARG A 170 -15.48 4.19 -3.98
C ARG A 170 -14.90 4.52 -5.35
N ILE A 171 -13.63 4.15 -5.55
CA ILE A 171 -13.05 4.23 -6.90
C ILE A 171 -13.87 3.38 -7.87
N ALA A 172 -13.98 3.83 -9.11
CA ALA A 172 -14.69 3.09 -10.16
C ALA A 172 -14.04 1.73 -10.41
N SER A 173 -14.89 0.74 -10.69
CA SER A 173 -14.49 -0.60 -11.14
C SER A 173 -15.06 -0.83 -12.53
N GLY A 174 -14.26 -1.40 -13.45
CA GLY A 174 -14.75 -1.68 -14.78
C GLY A 174 -13.64 -2.08 -15.74
N VAL A 175 -13.94 -2.01 -17.03
CA VAL A 175 -13.01 -2.39 -18.09
C VAL A 175 -11.82 -1.44 -18.12
N PRO A 176 -10.57 -1.96 -18.09
CA PRO A 176 -9.39 -1.12 -18.18
C PRO A 176 -9.27 -0.47 -19.56
N VAL A 177 -8.68 0.73 -19.60
CA VAL A 177 -8.42 1.44 -20.86
C VAL A 177 -7.48 0.60 -21.74
N GLY A 178 -7.87 0.37 -22.98
CA GLY A 178 -7.13 -0.46 -23.95
C GLY A 178 -7.39 -1.96 -23.81
N GLY A 179 -8.34 -2.38 -22.97
CA GLY A 179 -8.76 -3.77 -22.89
C GLY A 179 -9.83 -4.11 -23.93
N ASP A 180 -9.69 -5.27 -24.59
CA ASP A 180 -10.69 -5.83 -25.46
C ASP A 180 -11.80 -6.50 -24.66
N LEU A 181 -13.06 -6.18 -24.92
CA LEU A 181 -14.22 -6.67 -24.15
C LEU A 181 -14.31 -8.20 -24.12
N GLU A 182 -13.92 -8.86 -25.21
CA GLU A 182 -13.95 -10.33 -25.32
C GLU A 182 -12.99 -11.05 -24.35
N ASN A 183 -11.97 -10.33 -23.83
CA ASN A 183 -10.97 -10.87 -22.90
C ASN A 183 -11.25 -10.50 -21.44
N ILE A 184 -12.35 -9.80 -21.16
CA ILE A 184 -12.73 -9.36 -19.82
C ILE A 184 -13.68 -10.39 -19.20
N ASP A 185 -13.47 -10.70 -17.93
CA ASP A 185 -14.32 -11.61 -17.18
C ASP A 185 -15.74 -11.02 -16.94
N GLU A 186 -16.71 -11.92 -16.77
CA GLU A 186 -18.14 -11.58 -16.65
C GLU A 186 -18.42 -10.63 -15.47
N VAL A 187 -17.70 -10.77 -14.35
CA VAL A 187 -17.91 -9.94 -13.15
C VAL A 187 -17.45 -8.51 -13.41
N THR A 188 -16.30 -8.34 -14.07
CA THR A 188 -15.78 -7.03 -14.46
C THR A 188 -16.69 -6.34 -15.48
N LEU A 189 -17.23 -7.09 -16.48
CA LEU A 189 -18.20 -6.55 -17.43
C LEU A 189 -19.50 -6.12 -16.75
N LEU A 190 -20.02 -6.93 -15.82
CA LEU A 190 -21.21 -6.57 -15.05
C LEU A 190 -21.01 -5.28 -14.25
N ARG A 191 -19.88 -5.17 -13.51
CA ARG A 191 -19.55 -3.95 -12.76
C ARG A 191 -19.40 -2.72 -13.65
N ALA A 192 -18.82 -2.88 -14.85
CA ALA A 192 -18.71 -1.79 -15.81
C ALA A 192 -20.10 -1.33 -16.31
N LEU A 193 -21.01 -2.27 -16.56
CA LEU A 193 -22.39 -1.98 -16.96
C LEU A 193 -23.18 -1.28 -15.85
N GLU A 194 -23.06 -1.74 -14.61
CA GLU A 194 -23.73 -1.15 -13.44
C GLU A 194 -23.19 0.25 -13.13
N GLY A 195 -21.88 0.42 -13.25
CA GLY A 195 -21.18 1.69 -13.00
C GLY A 195 -21.13 2.65 -14.19
N ARG A 196 -21.89 2.41 -15.26
CA ARG A 196 -21.92 3.28 -16.45
C ARG A 196 -22.31 4.71 -16.10
N THR A 197 -21.70 5.66 -16.76
CA THR A 197 -21.96 7.10 -16.61
C THR A 197 -22.51 7.68 -17.91
N ASP A 198 -23.27 8.77 -17.81
CA ASP A 198 -23.73 9.53 -18.97
C ASP A 198 -22.52 10.19 -19.69
N LEU A 199 -22.59 10.33 -21.01
CA LEU A 199 -21.57 10.94 -21.84
C LEU A 199 -21.80 12.43 -22.04
#